data_be899a8810adc266723d6da25a2a4466
#
_entry.id   be899a8810adc266723d6da25a2a4466
#
_cell.length_a   1.000
_cell.length_b   1.000
_cell.length_c   1.000
_cell.angle_alpha   90.00
_cell.angle_beta   90.00
_cell.angle_gamma   90.00
#
_symmetry.space_group_name_H-M   'P 1'
#
loop_
_entity.id
_entity.type
_entity.pdbx_description
1 polymer ?
#
loop_
_entity_poly.entity_id
_entity_poly.type
_entity_poly.pdbx_seq_one_letter_code
_entity_poly.pdbx_strand_id
1 'polypeptide(L)'
;MEKIYAIASLWLGLAVVSAIIAHHLRISIALVEICIGVIAANIVSHFLGPDAFGSNLEWLRFLASTGAILLTFLAGAELDPKVIQSKWKEVTVVGIVGFLAPFFGCTILVHFILHWDPRACWLAGIALSTTSMAVVYAVMLETGFNKTEFGKGILGACFINDLGTVIALGLLFAPFNYKTIVFIVVSILMLSLFPAITSFLTRVYGNKTAAIRAKWVVFVLFGLGAIALWSGSEAVLPAYIAGMLLAEFASKEHQWVRRLRTLTVGFLTPFYFIRAGSLVSIGVLISAPIVFLVLFISKVISKIFGLYPVIGIFRQEQREKWYYTLLMSTGLTFGTISALYGYSHA
;
A
#
# COMPACT_ATOMS: atom_id res chain seq x y z
N MET A 1 29.09 -7.56 7.03
CA MET A 1 28.19 -7.28 8.18
C MET A 1 28.26 -5.81 8.60
N GLU A 2 29.44 -5.24 8.79
CA GLU A 2 29.64 -3.84 9.20
C GLU A 2 28.86 -2.84 8.33
N LYS A 3 29.01 -2.91 7.00
CA LYS A 3 28.25 -2.05 6.05
C LYS A 3 26.74 -2.19 6.19
N ILE A 4 26.22 -3.40 6.48
CA ILE A 4 24.79 -3.62 6.66
C ILE A 4 24.29 -2.88 7.90
N TYR A 5 25.00 -3.02 9.03
CA TYR A 5 24.64 -2.30 10.26
C TYR A 5 24.77 -0.79 10.10
N ALA A 6 25.79 -0.30 9.38
CA ALA A 6 25.95 1.13 9.12
C ALA A 6 24.76 1.69 8.31
N ILE A 7 24.36 1.02 7.23
CA ILE A 7 23.20 1.43 6.42
C ILE A 7 21.90 1.32 7.23
N ALA A 8 21.72 0.22 7.98
CA ALA A 8 20.53 0.05 8.82
C ALA A 8 20.42 1.15 9.89
N SER A 9 21.56 1.49 10.53
CA SER A 9 21.63 2.58 11.50
C SER A 9 21.30 3.93 10.89
N LEU A 10 21.81 4.21 9.68
CA LEU A 10 21.48 5.43 8.93
C LEU A 10 19.98 5.52 8.68
N TRP A 11 19.36 4.45 8.16
CA TRP A 11 17.94 4.44 7.85
C TRP A 11 17.05 4.60 9.07
N LEU A 12 17.38 3.92 10.18
CA LEU A 12 16.67 4.07 11.45
C LEU A 12 16.89 5.46 12.06
N GLY A 13 18.09 6.04 11.91
CA GLY A 13 18.36 7.42 12.28
C GLY A 13 17.49 8.42 11.52
N LEU A 14 17.36 8.23 10.19
CA LEU A 14 16.46 9.02 9.36
C LEU A 14 15.00 8.86 9.80
N ALA A 15 14.57 7.65 10.18
CA ALA A 15 13.23 7.42 10.72
C ALA A 15 12.96 8.18 12.01
N VAL A 16 13.95 8.22 12.93
CA VAL A 16 13.83 9.02 14.17
C VAL A 16 13.72 10.51 13.85
N VAL A 17 14.56 11.02 12.95
CA VAL A 17 14.49 12.41 12.48
C VAL A 17 13.13 12.70 11.84
N SER A 18 12.63 11.80 11.01
CA SER A 18 11.30 11.91 10.39
C SER A 18 10.20 12.03 11.42
N ALA A 19 10.23 11.19 12.46
CA ALA A 19 9.23 11.21 13.53
C ALA A 19 9.26 12.53 14.33
N ILE A 20 10.47 13.06 14.61
CA ILE A 20 10.63 14.36 15.27
C ILE A 20 10.07 15.49 14.42
N ILE A 21 10.41 15.55 13.13
CA ILE A 21 9.93 16.57 12.20
C ILE A 21 8.41 16.48 12.06
N ALA A 22 7.87 15.28 11.86
CA ALA A 22 6.43 15.04 11.74
C ALA A 22 5.67 15.57 12.97
N HIS A 23 6.19 15.31 14.16
CA HIS A 23 5.60 15.81 15.41
C HIS A 23 5.56 17.34 15.47
N HIS A 24 6.65 18.01 15.13
CA HIS A 24 6.72 19.48 15.17
C HIS A 24 5.85 20.14 14.09
N LEU A 25 5.83 19.58 12.89
CA LEU A 25 5.02 20.09 11.79
C LEU A 25 3.55 19.65 11.84
N ARG A 26 3.20 18.71 12.73
CA ARG A 26 1.85 18.13 12.84
C ARG A 26 1.35 17.52 11.53
N ILE A 27 2.23 16.81 10.83
CA ILE A 27 1.92 16.09 9.59
C ILE A 27 2.23 14.61 9.76
N SER A 28 1.76 13.77 8.82
CA SER A 28 1.97 12.33 8.88
C SER A 28 3.44 11.93 8.84
N ILE A 29 3.84 11.01 9.71
CA ILE A 29 5.19 10.43 9.76
C ILE A 29 5.52 9.76 8.43
N ALA A 30 4.58 9.01 7.85
CA ALA A 30 4.76 8.36 6.56
C ALA A 30 5.13 9.35 5.44
N LEU A 31 4.48 10.53 5.41
CA LEU A 31 4.80 11.58 4.45
C LEU A 31 6.22 12.12 4.66
N VAL A 32 6.61 12.39 5.90
CA VAL A 32 7.95 12.90 6.22
C VAL A 32 9.02 11.85 5.89
N GLU A 33 8.78 10.59 6.18
CA GLU A 33 9.68 9.49 5.82
C GLU A 33 9.91 9.39 4.31
N ILE A 34 8.85 9.56 3.50
CA ILE A 34 8.97 9.63 2.03
C ILE A 34 9.82 10.84 1.63
N CYS A 35 9.51 12.03 2.14
CA CYS A 35 10.25 13.26 1.81
C CYS A 35 11.73 13.15 2.21
N ILE A 36 12.02 12.64 3.40
CA ILE A 36 13.41 12.42 3.88
C ILE A 36 14.09 11.36 3.00
N GLY A 37 13.39 10.33 2.58
CA GLY A 37 13.90 9.34 1.64
C GLY A 37 14.34 9.97 0.32
N VAL A 38 13.52 10.87 -0.26
CA VAL A 38 13.88 11.63 -1.48
C VAL A 38 15.14 12.46 -1.25
N ILE A 39 15.17 13.25 -0.18
CA ILE A 39 16.28 14.17 0.11
C ILE A 39 17.56 13.40 0.40
N ALA A 40 17.52 12.43 1.30
CA ALA A 40 18.69 11.67 1.73
C ALA A 40 19.30 10.85 0.58
N ALA A 41 18.46 10.19 -0.22
CA ALA A 41 18.94 9.40 -1.36
C ALA A 41 19.62 10.30 -2.40
N ASN A 42 19.06 11.47 -2.72
CA ASN A 42 19.66 12.39 -3.69
C ASN A 42 20.96 13.01 -3.16
N ILE A 43 21.01 13.38 -1.87
CA ILE A 43 22.26 13.88 -1.24
C ILE A 43 23.33 12.79 -1.27
N VAL A 44 23.03 11.58 -0.77
CA VAL A 44 23.99 10.48 -0.71
C VAL A 44 24.46 10.08 -2.10
N SER A 45 23.57 10.01 -3.08
CA SER A 45 23.92 9.69 -4.47
C SER A 45 24.85 10.73 -5.08
N HIS A 46 24.68 12.01 -4.74
CA HIS A 46 25.52 13.09 -5.25
C HIS A 46 26.96 13.02 -4.71
N PHE A 47 27.13 12.71 -3.40
CA PHE A 47 28.45 12.72 -2.76
C PHE A 47 29.17 11.37 -2.76
N LEU A 48 28.44 10.25 -2.67
CA LEU A 48 29.00 8.92 -2.44
C LEU A 48 28.70 7.93 -3.58
N GLY A 49 27.92 8.36 -4.60
CA GLY A 49 27.54 7.55 -5.74
C GLY A 49 26.13 6.94 -5.64
N PRO A 50 25.56 6.52 -6.79
CA PRO A 50 24.14 6.19 -6.92
C PRO A 50 23.65 5.03 -6.05
N ASP A 51 24.54 4.10 -5.70
CA ASP A 51 24.19 2.92 -4.90
C ASP A 51 24.54 3.04 -3.40
N ALA A 52 25.14 4.15 -3.00
CA ALA A 52 25.64 4.32 -1.64
C ALA A 52 24.53 4.36 -0.57
N PHE A 53 23.33 4.83 -0.91
CA PHE A 53 22.18 4.83 -0.02
C PHE A 53 21.60 3.42 0.21
N GLY A 54 21.89 2.48 -0.67
CA GLY A 54 21.57 1.07 -0.52
C GLY A 54 20.10 0.71 -0.77
N SER A 55 19.29 1.58 -1.40
CA SER A 55 17.84 1.37 -1.64
C SER A 55 17.51 0.07 -2.38
N ASN A 56 18.46 -0.45 -3.16
CA ASN A 56 18.31 -1.66 -3.96
C ASN A 56 18.88 -2.93 -3.30
N LEU A 57 19.46 -2.82 -2.12
CA LEU A 57 19.98 -3.98 -1.37
C LEU A 57 18.85 -4.96 -1.05
N GLU A 58 19.08 -6.24 -1.25
CA GLU A 58 18.06 -7.30 -1.10
C GLU A 58 17.42 -7.30 0.29
N TRP A 59 18.22 -7.18 1.34
CA TRP A 59 17.72 -7.16 2.71
C TRP A 59 16.83 -5.94 3.00
N LEU A 60 17.15 -4.76 2.43
CA LEU A 60 16.33 -3.56 2.54
C LEU A 60 15.01 -3.71 1.78
N ARG A 61 15.08 -4.26 0.57
CA ARG A 61 13.87 -4.59 -0.22
C ARG A 61 12.99 -5.57 0.55
N PHE A 62 13.58 -6.58 1.18
CA PHE A 62 12.85 -7.55 1.99
C PHE A 62 12.17 -6.89 3.19
N LEU A 63 12.87 -6.04 3.96
CA LEU A 63 12.28 -5.32 5.11
C LEU A 63 11.16 -4.37 4.66
N ALA A 64 11.37 -3.62 3.58
CA ALA A 64 10.36 -2.73 3.02
C ALA A 64 9.11 -3.48 2.55
N SER A 65 9.26 -4.58 1.82
CA SER A 65 8.15 -5.41 1.36
C SER A 65 7.41 -6.05 2.54
N THR A 66 8.15 -6.53 3.54
CA THR A 66 7.57 -7.08 4.78
C THR A 66 6.76 -6.00 5.53
N GLY A 67 7.27 -4.77 5.58
CA GLY A 67 6.56 -3.63 6.15
C GLY A 67 5.23 -3.36 5.44
N ALA A 68 5.23 -3.34 4.12
CA ALA A 68 4.02 -3.16 3.32
C ALA A 68 2.99 -4.29 3.56
N ILE A 69 3.43 -5.55 3.53
CA ILE A 69 2.58 -6.73 3.75
C ILE A 69 1.94 -6.69 5.14
N LEU A 70 2.74 -6.44 6.19
CA LEU A 70 2.24 -6.42 7.56
C LEU A 70 1.34 -5.21 7.84
N LEU A 71 1.67 -4.04 7.27
CA LEU A 71 0.83 -2.85 7.42
C LEU A 71 -0.53 -3.05 6.76
N THR A 72 -0.55 -3.67 5.58
CA THR A 72 -1.79 -3.99 4.86
C THR A 72 -2.60 -5.08 5.56
N PHE A 73 -1.94 -6.11 6.11
CA PHE A 73 -2.59 -7.11 6.96
C PHE A 73 -3.27 -6.45 8.18
N LEU A 74 -2.58 -5.54 8.86
CA LEU A 74 -3.14 -4.81 10.00
C LEU A 74 -4.34 -3.95 9.59
N ALA A 75 -4.28 -3.30 8.43
CA ALA A 75 -5.41 -2.56 7.88
C ALA A 75 -6.64 -3.46 7.69
N GLY A 76 -6.44 -4.65 7.13
CA GLY A 76 -7.49 -5.67 7.00
C GLY A 76 -8.01 -6.17 8.35
N ALA A 77 -7.11 -6.42 9.31
CA ALA A 77 -7.48 -6.93 10.64
C ALA A 77 -8.27 -5.92 11.51
N GLU A 78 -8.20 -4.64 11.19
CA GLU A 78 -8.98 -3.59 11.84
C GLU A 78 -10.33 -3.32 11.18
N LEU A 79 -10.60 -3.94 10.03
CA LEU A 79 -11.91 -3.84 9.40
C LEU A 79 -12.96 -4.63 10.21
N ASP A 80 -14.07 -3.96 10.46
CA ASP A 80 -15.25 -4.60 11.03
C ASP A 80 -16.15 -5.09 9.89
N PRO A 81 -16.36 -6.42 9.75
CA PRO A 81 -17.24 -6.95 8.71
C PRO A 81 -18.66 -6.34 8.75
N LYS A 82 -19.16 -5.99 9.95
CA LYS A 82 -20.47 -5.35 10.10
C LYS A 82 -20.50 -3.95 9.49
N VAL A 83 -19.42 -3.19 9.64
CA VAL A 83 -19.30 -1.85 9.04
C VAL A 83 -19.27 -1.95 7.52
N ILE A 84 -18.52 -2.91 6.96
CA ILE A 84 -18.49 -3.13 5.51
C ILE A 84 -19.88 -3.52 5.01
N GLN A 85 -20.57 -4.45 5.68
CA GLN A 85 -21.92 -4.86 5.31
C GLN A 85 -22.93 -3.71 5.40
N SER A 86 -22.85 -2.86 6.41
CA SER A 86 -23.77 -1.72 6.57
C SER A 86 -23.52 -0.62 5.53
N LYS A 87 -22.26 -0.45 5.10
CA LYS A 87 -21.81 0.61 4.17
C LYS A 87 -21.39 0.07 2.79
N TRP A 88 -21.82 -1.14 2.44
CA TRP A 88 -21.34 -1.80 1.23
C TRP A 88 -21.53 -0.98 -0.05
N LYS A 89 -22.63 -0.21 -0.15
CA LYS A 89 -22.90 0.68 -1.31
C LYS A 89 -21.87 1.79 -1.39
N GLU A 90 -21.58 2.48 -0.27
CA GLU A 90 -20.57 3.52 -0.19
C GLU A 90 -19.19 2.95 -0.55
N VAL A 91 -18.78 1.88 0.11
CA VAL A 91 -17.47 1.21 -0.09
C VAL A 91 -17.29 0.77 -1.54
N THR A 92 -18.30 0.11 -2.12
CA THR A 92 -18.20 -0.41 -3.49
C THR A 92 -18.23 0.71 -4.52
N VAL A 93 -19.16 1.66 -4.43
CA VAL A 93 -19.28 2.74 -5.41
C VAL A 93 -18.07 3.66 -5.36
N VAL A 94 -17.62 4.08 -4.16
CA VAL A 94 -16.45 4.94 -4.01
C VAL A 94 -15.18 4.20 -4.46
N GLY A 95 -15.03 2.91 -4.14
CA GLY A 95 -13.88 2.11 -4.56
C GLY A 95 -13.81 1.95 -6.09
N ILE A 96 -14.92 1.58 -6.73
CA ILE A 96 -15.01 1.43 -8.20
C ILE A 96 -14.75 2.76 -8.92
N VAL A 97 -15.41 3.84 -8.50
CA VAL A 97 -15.20 5.16 -9.11
C VAL A 97 -13.78 5.65 -8.83
N GLY A 98 -13.25 5.39 -7.63
CA GLY A 98 -11.88 5.69 -7.26
C GLY A 98 -10.83 5.02 -8.14
N PHE A 99 -11.17 3.88 -8.76
CA PHE A 99 -10.37 3.21 -9.78
C PHE A 99 -10.70 3.74 -11.19
N LEU A 100 -11.95 3.68 -11.62
CA LEU A 100 -12.35 3.95 -13.03
C LEU A 100 -12.12 5.41 -13.43
N ALA A 101 -12.44 6.37 -12.57
CA ALA A 101 -12.32 7.78 -12.92
C ALA A 101 -10.86 8.19 -13.25
N PRO A 102 -9.85 7.90 -12.40
CA PRO A 102 -8.47 8.20 -12.76
C PRO A 102 -7.92 7.26 -13.84
N PHE A 103 -8.38 6.01 -13.92
CA PHE A 103 -7.98 5.09 -14.97
C PHE A 103 -8.29 5.66 -16.36
N PHE A 104 -9.55 5.98 -16.62
CA PHE A 104 -9.94 6.58 -17.89
C PHE A 104 -9.45 8.03 -18.04
N GLY A 105 -9.55 8.83 -16.99
CA GLY A 105 -9.11 10.23 -17.02
C GLY A 105 -7.65 10.38 -17.36
N CYS A 106 -6.77 9.61 -16.70
CA CYS A 106 -5.33 9.64 -16.96
C CYS A 106 -5.01 9.05 -18.35
N THR A 107 -5.62 7.92 -18.73
CA THR A 107 -5.42 7.32 -20.06
C THR A 107 -5.74 8.32 -21.17
N ILE A 108 -6.90 9.00 -21.07
CA ILE A 108 -7.33 9.99 -22.05
C ILE A 108 -6.39 11.20 -22.08
N LEU A 109 -6.08 11.78 -20.92
CA LEU A 109 -5.24 12.97 -20.86
C LEU A 109 -3.81 12.69 -21.33
N VAL A 110 -3.23 11.55 -20.98
CA VAL A 110 -1.90 11.13 -21.43
C VAL A 110 -1.90 10.92 -22.96
N HIS A 111 -2.93 10.29 -23.50
CA HIS A 111 -3.06 10.10 -24.95
C HIS A 111 -3.10 11.41 -25.73
N PHE A 112 -3.95 12.35 -25.31
CA PHE A 112 -4.13 13.60 -26.02
C PHE A 112 -3.05 14.65 -25.79
N ILE A 113 -2.42 14.66 -24.60
CA ILE A 113 -1.41 15.68 -24.25
C ILE A 113 0.01 15.20 -24.56
N LEU A 114 0.34 13.96 -24.19
CA LEU A 114 1.68 13.42 -24.37
C LEU A 114 1.83 12.60 -25.64
N HIS A 115 0.72 12.31 -26.34
CA HIS A 115 0.71 11.49 -27.56
C HIS A 115 1.40 10.14 -27.44
N TRP A 116 1.30 9.51 -26.26
CA TRP A 116 1.90 8.21 -26.00
C TRP A 116 1.15 7.10 -26.76
N ASP A 117 1.85 6.00 -27.00
CA ASP A 117 1.26 4.79 -27.55
C ASP A 117 0.08 4.30 -26.68
N PRO A 118 -0.98 3.74 -27.27
CA PRO A 118 -2.16 3.28 -26.54
C PRO A 118 -1.84 2.34 -25.37
N ARG A 119 -0.88 1.43 -25.52
CA ARG A 119 -0.46 0.53 -24.42
C ARG A 119 0.15 1.30 -23.25
N ALA A 120 1.02 2.27 -23.54
CA ALA A 120 1.63 3.13 -22.53
C ALA A 120 0.56 3.97 -21.83
N CYS A 121 -0.44 4.47 -22.54
CA CYS A 121 -1.56 5.21 -21.97
C CYS A 121 -2.40 4.37 -21.02
N TRP A 122 -2.73 3.12 -21.37
CA TRP A 122 -3.44 2.20 -20.50
C TRP A 122 -2.64 1.87 -19.24
N LEU A 123 -1.34 1.65 -19.38
CA LEU A 123 -0.44 1.37 -18.26
C LEU A 123 -0.34 2.57 -17.31
N ALA A 124 -0.21 3.78 -17.85
CA ALA A 124 -0.23 5.03 -17.08
C ALA A 124 -1.57 5.21 -16.35
N GLY A 125 -2.69 4.92 -17.01
CA GLY A 125 -4.02 4.94 -16.39
C GLY A 125 -4.12 3.98 -15.20
N ILE A 126 -3.65 2.74 -15.34
CA ILE A 126 -3.62 1.78 -14.23
C ILE A 126 -2.70 2.27 -13.11
N ALA A 127 -1.48 2.68 -13.43
CA ALA A 127 -0.50 3.14 -12.44
C ALA A 127 -1.01 4.32 -11.62
N LEU A 128 -1.69 5.27 -12.27
CA LEU A 128 -2.19 6.49 -11.64
C LEU A 128 -3.56 6.30 -10.96
N SER A 129 -4.34 5.28 -11.31
CA SER A 129 -5.63 4.98 -10.65
C SER A 129 -5.48 4.46 -9.23
N THR A 130 -4.32 3.95 -8.88
CA THR A 130 -4.04 3.28 -7.62
C THR A 130 -4.24 4.17 -6.40
N THR A 131 -4.63 3.55 -5.29
CA THR A 131 -4.60 4.11 -3.94
C THR A 131 -3.61 3.30 -3.10
N SER A 132 -2.90 3.92 -2.19
CA SER A 132 -1.98 3.19 -1.31
C SER A 132 -2.63 2.85 0.02
N MET A 133 -3.07 1.62 0.19
CA MET A 133 -3.60 1.12 1.46
C MET A 133 -2.65 1.37 2.63
N ALA A 134 -1.35 1.15 2.42
CA ALA A 134 -0.33 1.34 3.43
C ALA A 134 -0.25 2.80 3.92
N VAL A 135 -0.25 3.76 3.00
CA VAL A 135 -0.24 5.19 3.33
C VAL A 135 -1.55 5.59 4.03
N VAL A 136 -2.68 5.18 3.47
CA VAL A 136 -4.01 5.48 4.04
C VAL A 136 -4.10 4.96 5.48
N TYR A 137 -3.71 3.72 5.71
CA TYR A 137 -3.75 3.13 7.04
C TYR A 137 -2.77 3.78 8.02
N ALA A 138 -1.55 4.12 7.57
CA ALA A 138 -0.59 4.83 8.40
C ALA A 138 -1.14 6.19 8.88
N VAL A 139 -1.69 6.99 7.96
CA VAL A 139 -2.34 8.27 8.31
C VAL A 139 -3.52 8.08 9.26
N MET A 140 -4.32 7.03 9.04
CA MET A 140 -5.45 6.71 9.93
C MET A 140 -5.02 6.28 11.33
N LEU A 141 -3.91 5.58 11.48
CA LEU A 141 -3.35 5.23 12.79
C LEU A 141 -2.95 6.48 13.57
N GLU A 142 -2.34 7.45 12.91
CA GLU A 142 -1.90 8.71 13.53
C GLU A 142 -3.08 9.60 13.92
N THR A 143 -4.12 9.62 13.10
CA THR A 143 -5.34 10.43 13.35
C THR A 143 -6.38 9.73 14.21
N GLY A 144 -6.23 8.43 14.48
CA GLY A 144 -7.18 7.61 15.22
C GLY A 144 -8.44 7.20 14.43
N PHE A 145 -8.54 7.55 13.15
CA PHE A 145 -9.69 7.23 12.31
C PHE A 145 -9.82 5.73 11.98
N ASN A 146 -8.75 4.96 12.13
CA ASN A 146 -8.80 3.49 11.98
C ASN A 146 -9.84 2.80 12.89
N LYS A 147 -10.21 3.44 14.00
CA LYS A 147 -11.20 2.93 14.94
C LYS A 147 -12.63 3.35 14.61
N THR A 148 -12.82 4.33 13.75
CA THR A 148 -14.12 4.88 13.39
C THR A 148 -14.76 4.13 12.22
N GLU A 149 -16.10 4.15 12.16
CA GLU A 149 -16.81 3.60 11.00
C GLU A 149 -16.47 4.32 9.70
N PHE A 150 -16.17 5.62 9.79
CA PHE A 150 -15.72 6.42 8.66
C PHE A 150 -14.40 5.90 8.08
N GLY A 151 -13.37 5.76 8.91
CA GLY A 151 -12.07 5.25 8.49
C GLY A 151 -12.13 3.80 7.98
N LYS A 152 -12.91 2.94 8.64
CA LYS A 152 -13.14 1.56 8.16
C LYS A 152 -13.80 1.53 6.79
N GLY A 153 -14.74 2.46 6.52
CA GLY A 153 -15.34 2.62 5.18
C GLY A 153 -14.30 3.00 4.12
N ILE A 154 -13.40 3.93 4.43
CA ILE A 154 -12.30 4.33 3.51
C ILE A 154 -11.38 3.14 3.23
N LEU A 155 -10.97 2.37 4.25
CA LEU A 155 -10.14 1.18 4.05
C LEU A 155 -10.82 0.15 3.14
N GLY A 156 -12.13 -0.05 3.30
CA GLY A 156 -12.90 -0.91 2.43
C GLY A 156 -12.93 -0.41 0.97
N ALA A 157 -13.11 0.90 0.75
CA ALA A 157 -13.08 1.48 -0.59
C ALA A 157 -11.68 1.40 -1.22
N CYS A 158 -10.60 1.56 -0.43
CA CYS A 158 -9.23 1.31 -0.90
C CYS A 158 -9.06 -0.12 -1.38
N PHE A 159 -9.59 -1.11 -0.64
CA PHE A 159 -9.53 -2.51 -1.06
C PHE A 159 -10.22 -2.75 -2.41
N ILE A 160 -11.42 -2.21 -2.60
CA ILE A 160 -12.14 -2.34 -3.89
C ILE A 160 -11.35 -1.65 -5.02
N ASN A 161 -10.72 -0.51 -4.75
CA ASN A 161 -9.87 0.17 -5.71
C ASN A 161 -8.66 -0.69 -6.11
N ASP A 162 -7.98 -1.28 -5.13
CA ASP A 162 -6.81 -2.14 -5.35
C ASP A 162 -7.20 -3.41 -6.12
N LEU A 163 -8.36 -4.00 -5.81
CA LEU A 163 -8.90 -5.13 -6.55
C LEU A 163 -9.16 -4.76 -8.02
N GLY A 164 -9.73 -3.58 -8.29
CA GLY A 164 -9.92 -3.05 -9.63
C GLY A 164 -8.60 -2.91 -10.40
N THR A 165 -7.56 -2.41 -9.73
CA THR A 165 -6.21 -2.27 -10.31
C THR A 165 -5.60 -3.62 -10.68
N VAL A 166 -5.68 -4.62 -9.78
CA VAL A 166 -5.15 -5.97 -10.02
C VAL A 166 -5.89 -6.65 -11.19
N ILE A 167 -7.21 -6.53 -11.24
CA ILE A 167 -8.02 -7.07 -12.33
C ILE A 167 -7.64 -6.40 -13.66
N ALA A 168 -7.53 -5.07 -13.71
CA ALA A 168 -7.17 -4.35 -14.93
C ALA A 168 -5.75 -4.70 -15.40
N LEU A 169 -4.78 -4.77 -14.49
CA LEU A 169 -3.41 -5.17 -14.82
C LEU A 169 -3.38 -6.60 -15.37
N GLY A 170 -4.10 -7.52 -14.74
CA GLY A 170 -4.21 -8.90 -15.17
C GLY A 170 -4.87 -9.05 -16.55
N LEU A 171 -5.97 -8.32 -16.81
CA LEU A 171 -6.70 -8.43 -18.07
C LEU A 171 -5.97 -7.77 -19.26
N LEU A 172 -5.27 -6.66 -19.02
CA LEU A 172 -4.67 -5.87 -20.10
C LEU A 172 -3.23 -6.25 -20.39
N PHE A 173 -2.48 -6.72 -19.40
CA PHE A 173 -1.03 -6.87 -19.51
C PHE A 173 -0.48 -8.24 -19.10
N ALA A 174 -1.12 -8.97 -18.20
CA ALA A 174 -0.61 -10.26 -17.77
C ALA A 174 -1.17 -11.40 -18.64
N PRO A 175 -0.32 -12.23 -19.28
CA PRO A 175 -0.81 -13.50 -19.82
C PRO A 175 -1.28 -14.35 -18.64
N PHE A 176 -2.54 -14.83 -18.70
CA PHE A 176 -3.04 -15.84 -17.76
C PHE A 176 -2.16 -17.08 -17.87
N ASN A 177 -1.24 -17.23 -16.92
CA ASN A 177 -0.31 -18.36 -16.87
C ASN A 177 -0.79 -19.35 -15.79
N TYR A 178 -0.40 -20.63 -15.93
CA TYR A 178 -0.65 -21.66 -14.92
C TYR A 178 -0.20 -21.23 -13.51
N LYS A 179 0.85 -20.43 -13.39
CA LYS A 179 1.34 -19.88 -12.11
C LYS A 179 0.29 -19.01 -11.41
N THR A 180 -0.43 -18.19 -12.16
CA THR A 180 -1.52 -17.35 -11.62
C THR A 180 -2.66 -18.21 -11.10
N ILE A 181 -3.00 -19.31 -11.80
CA ILE A 181 -4.03 -20.26 -11.36
C ILE A 181 -3.59 -20.94 -10.06
N VAL A 182 -2.34 -21.42 -10.00
CA VAL A 182 -1.77 -22.04 -8.80
C VAL A 182 -1.79 -21.03 -7.63
N PHE A 183 -1.37 -19.79 -7.85
CA PHE A 183 -1.42 -18.74 -6.84
C PHE A 183 -2.85 -18.53 -6.30
N ILE A 184 -3.84 -18.42 -7.17
CA ILE A 184 -5.25 -18.24 -6.76
C ILE A 184 -5.72 -19.43 -5.93
N VAL A 185 -5.51 -20.67 -6.42
CA VAL A 185 -5.96 -21.88 -5.73
C VAL A 185 -5.30 -22.03 -4.37
N VAL A 186 -3.98 -21.86 -4.29
CA VAL A 186 -3.25 -21.98 -3.03
C VAL A 186 -3.62 -20.87 -2.07
N SER A 187 -3.80 -19.64 -2.57
CA SER A 187 -4.26 -18.52 -1.73
C SER A 187 -5.64 -18.77 -1.17
N ILE A 188 -6.60 -19.24 -1.97
CA ILE A 188 -7.94 -19.61 -1.49
C ILE A 188 -7.85 -20.70 -0.43
N LEU A 189 -7.07 -21.75 -0.66
CA LEU A 189 -6.88 -22.85 0.30
C LEU A 189 -6.26 -22.35 1.61
N MET A 190 -5.16 -21.61 1.53
CA MET A 190 -4.49 -21.06 2.71
C MET A 190 -5.42 -20.11 3.50
N LEU A 191 -6.10 -19.21 2.81
CA LEU A 191 -7.00 -18.24 3.42
C LEU A 191 -8.25 -18.87 4.03
N SER A 192 -8.81 -19.92 3.41
CA SER A 192 -9.97 -20.64 3.96
C SER A 192 -9.64 -21.39 5.25
N LEU A 193 -8.43 -21.95 5.34
CA LEU A 193 -7.96 -22.67 6.53
C LEU A 193 -7.43 -21.73 7.62
N PHE A 194 -7.07 -20.51 7.28
CA PHE A 194 -6.36 -19.56 8.14
C PHE A 194 -7.10 -19.25 9.46
N PRO A 195 -8.40 -18.91 9.49
CA PRO A 195 -9.11 -18.65 10.75
C PRO A 195 -9.23 -19.88 11.63
N ALA A 196 -9.51 -21.05 11.03
CA ALA A 196 -9.68 -22.30 11.76
C ALA A 196 -8.37 -22.72 12.46
N ILE A 197 -7.25 -22.70 11.73
CA ILE A 197 -5.93 -23.03 12.28
C ILE A 197 -5.52 -22.00 13.32
N THR A 198 -5.77 -20.71 13.08
CA THR A 198 -5.48 -19.65 14.06
C THR A 198 -6.23 -19.87 15.37
N SER A 199 -7.51 -20.20 15.29
CA SER A 199 -8.34 -20.51 16.47
C SER A 199 -7.82 -21.75 17.19
N PHE A 200 -7.50 -22.82 16.47
CA PHE A 200 -6.93 -24.04 17.02
C PHE A 200 -5.61 -23.78 17.76
N LEU A 201 -4.65 -23.10 17.10
CA LEU A 201 -3.34 -22.78 17.69
C LEU A 201 -3.50 -21.88 18.92
N THR A 202 -4.43 -20.94 18.88
CA THR A 202 -4.72 -20.08 20.02
C THR A 202 -5.28 -20.87 21.19
N ARG A 203 -6.22 -21.77 20.94
CA ARG A 203 -6.87 -22.58 21.99
C ARG A 203 -5.88 -23.56 22.66
N VAL A 204 -5.01 -24.19 21.87
CA VAL A 204 -4.10 -25.22 22.38
C VAL A 204 -2.82 -24.62 22.98
N TYR A 205 -2.25 -23.60 22.35
CA TYR A 205 -0.91 -23.08 22.66
C TYR A 205 -0.88 -21.61 23.10
N GLY A 206 -1.97 -20.86 22.97
CA GLY A 206 -1.99 -19.40 23.07
C GLY A 206 -1.37 -18.81 24.34
N ASN A 207 -1.48 -19.50 25.48
CA ASN A 207 -0.90 -19.07 26.75
C ASN A 207 0.35 -19.87 27.16
N LYS A 208 0.74 -20.89 26.37
CA LYS A 208 1.82 -21.82 26.72
C LYS A 208 3.10 -21.52 25.96
N THR A 209 3.02 -20.86 24.82
CA THR A 209 4.17 -20.58 23.96
C THR A 209 4.25 -19.10 23.58
N ALA A 210 5.47 -18.57 23.60
CA ALA A 210 5.70 -17.17 23.29
C ALA A 210 5.33 -16.84 21.81
N ALA A 211 4.38 -15.92 21.64
CA ALA A 211 4.01 -15.32 20.35
C ALA A 211 3.63 -16.30 19.24
N ILE A 212 3.05 -17.47 19.56
CA ILE A 212 2.68 -18.48 18.56
C ILE A 212 1.80 -17.89 17.46
N ARG A 213 0.85 -17.02 17.82
CA ARG A 213 -0.07 -16.37 16.89
C ARG A 213 0.68 -15.47 15.90
N ALA A 214 1.60 -14.64 16.39
CA ALA A 214 2.39 -13.76 15.54
C ALA A 214 3.28 -14.59 14.59
N LYS A 215 3.92 -15.64 15.08
CA LYS A 215 4.72 -16.55 14.25
C LYS A 215 3.87 -17.20 13.15
N TRP A 216 2.68 -17.68 13.50
CA TRP A 216 1.75 -18.29 12.56
C TRP A 216 1.29 -17.30 11.49
N VAL A 217 0.85 -16.11 11.90
CA VAL A 217 0.40 -15.07 10.98
C VAL A 217 1.53 -14.67 10.03
N VAL A 218 2.74 -14.40 10.54
CA VAL A 218 3.90 -14.05 9.70
C VAL A 218 4.27 -15.18 8.75
N PHE A 219 4.21 -16.44 9.20
CA PHE A 219 4.44 -17.61 8.35
C PHE A 219 3.45 -17.66 7.17
N VAL A 220 2.14 -17.48 7.43
CA VAL A 220 1.12 -17.48 6.37
C VAL A 220 1.32 -16.30 5.42
N LEU A 221 1.60 -15.10 5.94
CA LEU A 221 1.83 -13.91 5.11
C LEU A 221 3.07 -14.06 4.22
N PHE A 222 4.16 -14.64 4.75
CA PHE A 222 5.36 -14.89 3.95
C PHE A 222 5.13 -16.01 2.92
N GLY A 223 4.36 -17.05 3.27
CA GLY A 223 3.97 -18.09 2.33
C GLY A 223 3.14 -17.53 1.17
N LEU A 224 2.12 -16.72 1.47
CA LEU A 224 1.32 -16.02 0.46
C LEU A 224 2.17 -15.07 -0.37
N GLY A 225 3.09 -14.33 0.27
CA GLY A 225 4.04 -13.43 -0.39
C GLY A 225 4.97 -14.17 -1.35
N ALA A 226 5.52 -15.31 -0.94
CA ALA A 226 6.41 -16.12 -1.77
C ALA A 226 5.69 -16.65 -3.02
N ILE A 227 4.47 -17.16 -2.88
CA ILE A 227 3.67 -17.68 -3.99
C ILE A 227 3.21 -16.54 -4.91
N ALA A 228 2.84 -15.38 -4.35
CA ALA A 228 2.50 -14.20 -5.13
C ALA A 228 3.68 -13.77 -6.01
N LEU A 229 4.86 -13.56 -5.43
CA LEU A 229 6.07 -13.19 -6.17
C LEU A 229 6.45 -14.23 -7.22
N TRP A 230 6.34 -15.53 -6.90
CA TRP A 230 6.61 -16.60 -7.86
C TRP A 230 5.66 -16.57 -9.07
N SER A 231 4.41 -16.16 -8.85
CA SER A 231 3.41 -16.05 -9.92
C SER A 231 3.47 -14.73 -10.68
N GLY A 232 4.33 -13.78 -10.27
CA GLY A 232 4.33 -12.41 -10.79
C GLY A 232 3.15 -11.57 -10.29
N SER A 233 2.50 -12.01 -9.20
CA SER A 233 1.37 -11.31 -8.58
C SER A 233 1.80 -10.53 -7.34
N GLU A 234 0.87 -9.73 -6.78
CA GLU A 234 1.12 -8.89 -5.62
C GLU A 234 0.78 -9.57 -4.29
N ALA A 235 1.71 -9.48 -3.35
CA ALA A 235 1.57 -10.05 -2.01
C ALA A 235 0.63 -9.23 -1.10
N VAL A 236 0.40 -7.97 -1.40
CA VAL A 236 -0.34 -7.02 -0.56
C VAL A 236 -1.83 -7.36 -0.51
N LEU A 237 -2.42 -7.76 -1.65
CA LEU A 237 -3.84 -8.10 -1.72
C LEU A 237 -4.22 -9.32 -0.85
N PRO A 238 -3.55 -10.49 -0.98
CA PRO A 238 -3.85 -11.63 -0.10
C PRO A 238 -3.54 -11.34 1.38
N ALA A 239 -2.56 -10.49 1.69
CA ALA A 239 -2.30 -10.06 3.05
C ALA A 239 -3.46 -9.26 3.66
N TYR A 240 -4.09 -8.39 2.87
CA TYR A 240 -5.28 -7.65 3.29
C TYR A 240 -6.46 -8.59 3.57
N ILE A 241 -6.70 -9.53 2.66
CA ILE A 241 -7.77 -10.54 2.84
C ILE A 241 -7.49 -11.39 4.09
N ALA A 242 -6.25 -11.82 4.31
CA ALA A 242 -5.86 -12.52 5.53
C ALA A 242 -6.17 -11.70 6.78
N GLY A 243 -5.91 -10.41 6.76
CA GLY A 243 -6.29 -9.47 7.83
C GLY A 243 -7.80 -9.45 8.07
N MET A 244 -8.59 -9.27 7.02
CA MET A 244 -10.05 -9.24 7.11
C MET A 244 -10.63 -10.54 7.71
N LEU A 245 -10.08 -11.70 7.33
CA LEU A 245 -10.52 -13.00 7.85
C LEU A 245 -10.24 -13.16 9.35
N LEU A 246 -9.23 -12.47 9.87
CA LEU A 246 -8.93 -12.44 11.30
C LEU A 246 -9.50 -11.21 12.03
N ALA A 247 -10.27 -10.35 11.39
CA ALA A 247 -10.76 -9.10 11.98
C ALA A 247 -11.63 -9.35 13.23
N GLU A 248 -12.52 -10.34 13.20
CA GLU A 248 -13.32 -10.72 14.36
C GLU A 248 -12.46 -11.27 15.50
N PHE A 249 -11.43 -12.06 15.18
CA PHE A 249 -10.48 -12.57 16.16
C PHE A 249 -9.61 -11.43 16.75
N ALA A 250 -9.17 -10.52 15.90
CA ALA A 250 -8.39 -9.35 16.28
C ALA A 250 -9.17 -8.41 17.20
N SER A 251 -10.47 -8.28 16.99
CA SER A 251 -11.36 -7.47 17.84
C SER A 251 -11.58 -8.04 19.23
N LYS A 252 -11.49 -9.36 19.39
CA LYS A 252 -11.62 -10.05 20.70
C LYS A 252 -10.31 -10.08 21.48
N GLU A 253 -9.19 -10.13 20.79
CA GLU A 253 -7.87 -10.29 21.37
C GLU A 253 -6.88 -9.21 20.92
N HIS A 254 -7.01 -8.02 21.48
CA HIS A 254 -6.24 -6.84 21.06
C HIS A 254 -4.73 -6.91 21.32
N GLN A 255 -4.25 -7.73 22.27
CA GLN A 255 -2.85 -7.68 22.70
C GLN A 255 -1.85 -8.09 21.61
N TRP A 256 -2.14 -9.15 20.86
CA TRP A 256 -1.22 -9.63 19.81
C TRP A 256 -1.19 -8.68 18.61
N VAL A 257 -2.35 -8.12 18.22
CA VAL A 257 -2.44 -7.10 17.15
C VAL A 257 -1.65 -5.86 17.54
N ARG A 258 -1.76 -5.41 18.79
CA ARG A 258 -0.99 -4.26 19.29
C ARG A 258 0.51 -4.51 19.24
N ARG A 259 0.98 -5.70 19.61
CA ARG A 259 2.41 -6.08 19.53
C ARG A 259 2.90 -6.12 18.08
N LEU A 260 2.11 -6.72 17.19
CA LEU A 260 2.43 -6.78 15.76
C LEU A 260 2.48 -5.37 15.16
N ARG A 261 1.51 -4.51 15.51
CA ARG A 261 1.48 -3.11 15.09
C ARG A 261 2.72 -2.34 15.56
N THR A 262 3.12 -2.50 16.82
CA THR A 262 4.32 -1.83 17.35
C THR A 262 5.57 -2.22 16.56
N LEU A 263 5.74 -3.50 16.26
CA LEU A 263 6.86 -3.97 15.43
C LEU A 263 6.76 -3.43 13.99
N THR A 264 5.59 -3.49 13.41
CA THR A 264 5.38 -3.04 12.03
C THR A 264 5.64 -1.55 11.91
N VAL A 265 4.96 -0.72 12.71
CA VAL A 265 5.04 0.74 12.60
C VAL A 265 6.38 1.28 13.12
N GLY A 266 6.91 0.70 14.19
CA GLY A 266 8.16 1.19 14.82
C GLY A 266 9.43 0.72 14.13
N PHE A 267 9.38 -0.37 13.34
CA PHE A 267 10.60 -0.93 12.75
C PHE A 267 10.50 -1.12 11.22
N LEU A 268 9.42 -1.67 10.72
CA LEU A 268 9.34 -2.07 9.31
C LEU A 268 8.86 -0.96 8.38
N THR A 269 7.89 -0.15 8.82
CA THR A 269 7.33 0.91 7.97
C THR A 269 8.33 2.00 7.60
N PRO A 270 9.30 2.39 8.43
CA PRO A 270 10.36 3.31 8.01
C PRO A 270 11.12 2.82 6.79
N PHE A 271 11.48 1.53 6.75
CA PHE A 271 12.15 0.97 5.57
C PHE A 271 11.27 1.04 4.32
N TYR A 272 9.96 0.85 4.47
CA TYR A 272 9.03 0.97 3.35
C TYR A 272 8.91 2.40 2.83
N PHE A 273 8.64 3.37 3.71
CA PHE A 273 8.37 4.75 3.28
C PHE A 273 9.65 5.50 2.86
N ILE A 274 10.75 5.38 3.59
CA ILE A 274 12.02 5.97 3.22
C ILE A 274 12.51 5.39 1.89
N ARG A 275 12.36 4.07 1.69
CA ARG A 275 12.71 3.43 0.43
C ARG A 275 11.84 3.95 -0.71
N ALA A 276 10.55 4.09 -0.52
CA ALA A 276 9.65 4.63 -1.51
C ALA A 276 10.09 6.03 -1.98
N GLY A 277 10.48 6.89 -1.04
CA GLY A 277 11.06 8.20 -1.32
C GLY A 277 12.39 8.09 -2.07
N SER A 278 13.28 7.19 -1.66
CA SER A 278 14.60 7.04 -2.24
C SER A 278 14.61 6.59 -3.72
N LEU A 279 13.51 6.02 -4.19
CA LEU A 279 13.34 5.63 -5.59
C LEU A 279 12.95 6.82 -6.49
N VAL A 280 12.62 7.98 -5.92
CA VAL A 280 12.30 9.20 -6.66
C VAL A 280 13.59 9.87 -7.13
N SER A 281 13.84 9.87 -8.43
CA SER A 281 14.98 10.57 -9.03
C SER A 281 14.60 12.02 -9.36
N ILE A 282 15.20 12.96 -8.63
CA ILE A 282 15.04 14.40 -8.91
C ILE A 282 15.57 14.74 -10.32
N GLY A 283 16.64 14.08 -10.76
CA GLY A 283 17.18 14.28 -12.09
C GLY A 283 16.17 13.97 -13.21
N VAL A 284 15.40 12.88 -13.08
CA VAL A 284 14.32 12.53 -14.03
C VAL A 284 13.19 13.55 -13.98
N LEU A 285 12.82 14.04 -12.80
CA LEU A 285 11.79 15.08 -12.67
C LEU A 285 12.19 16.39 -13.35
N ILE A 286 13.47 16.76 -13.28
CA ILE A 286 14.00 17.97 -13.92
C ILE A 286 14.15 17.78 -15.44
N SER A 287 14.50 16.58 -15.91
CA SER A 287 14.66 16.31 -17.34
C SER A 287 13.34 16.24 -18.11
N ALA A 288 12.25 15.83 -17.45
CA ALA A 288 10.93 15.68 -18.08
C ALA A 288 9.80 16.33 -17.24
N PRO A 289 9.88 17.64 -16.94
CA PRO A 289 8.95 18.29 -16.02
C PRO A 289 7.52 18.32 -16.55
N ILE A 290 7.36 18.47 -17.89
CA ILE A 290 6.03 18.48 -18.52
C ILE A 290 5.33 17.12 -18.35
N VAL A 291 6.05 16.02 -18.58
CA VAL A 291 5.50 14.67 -18.40
C VAL A 291 5.07 14.47 -16.95
N PHE A 292 5.92 14.82 -15.99
CA PHE A 292 5.59 14.74 -14.58
C PHE A 292 4.35 15.57 -14.22
N LEU A 293 4.29 16.82 -14.65
CA LEU A 293 3.16 17.71 -14.36
C LEU A 293 1.86 17.18 -14.99
N VAL A 294 1.90 16.70 -16.24
CA VAL A 294 0.72 16.13 -16.90
C VAL A 294 0.22 14.90 -16.14
N LEU A 295 1.10 13.96 -15.79
CA LEU A 295 0.73 12.76 -15.03
C LEU A 295 0.17 13.10 -13.65
N PHE A 296 0.83 14.01 -12.92
CA PHE A 296 0.41 14.43 -11.59
C PHE A 296 -0.94 15.15 -11.61
N ILE A 297 -1.09 16.15 -12.50
CA ILE A 297 -2.32 16.94 -12.63
C ILE A 297 -3.46 16.04 -13.11
N SER A 298 -3.23 15.15 -14.08
CA SER A 298 -4.21 14.19 -14.56
C SER A 298 -4.75 13.31 -13.44
N LYS A 299 -3.85 12.78 -12.60
CA LYS A 299 -4.23 11.99 -11.43
C LYS A 299 -5.09 12.79 -10.45
N VAL A 300 -4.61 13.98 -10.03
CA VAL A 300 -5.30 14.80 -9.03
C VAL A 300 -6.68 15.23 -9.53
N ILE A 301 -6.74 15.74 -10.75
CA ILE A 301 -8.00 16.19 -11.36
C ILE A 301 -8.99 15.00 -11.47
N SER A 302 -8.57 13.90 -12.06
CA SER A 302 -9.45 12.73 -12.26
C SER A 302 -9.96 12.15 -10.94
N LYS A 303 -9.11 12.10 -9.90
CA LYS A 303 -9.50 11.65 -8.56
C LYS A 303 -10.50 12.63 -7.91
N ILE A 304 -10.23 13.93 -7.95
CA ILE A 304 -11.12 14.93 -7.34
C ILE A 304 -12.46 14.97 -8.07
N PHE A 305 -12.46 15.12 -9.40
CA PHE A 305 -13.72 15.20 -10.17
C PHE A 305 -14.53 13.89 -10.14
N GLY A 306 -13.87 12.74 -10.04
CA GLY A 306 -14.55 11.45 -9.90
C GLY A 306 -15.08 11.19 -8.51
N LEU A 307 -14.23 11.34 -7.50
CA LEU A 307 -14.54 10.91 -6.12
C LEU A 307 -15.37 11.94 -5.34
N TYR A 308 -15.03 13.23 -5.43
CA TYR A 308 -15.67 14.25 -4.60
C TYR A 308 -17.20 14.29 -4.73
N PRO A 309 -17.79 14.31 -5.96
CA PRO A 309 -19.24 14.29 -6.11
C PRO A 309 -19.86 12.96 -5.62
N VAL A 310 -19.20 11.84 -5.88
CA VAL A 310 -19.71 10.51 -5.48
C VAL A 310 -19.67 10.34 -3.97
N ILE A 311 -18.60 10.76 -3.31
CA ILE A 311 -18.51 10.77 -1.85
C ILE A 311 -19.59 11.70 -1.28
N GLY A 312 -19.89 12.81 -1.95
CA GLY A 312 -20.95 13.75 -1.57
C GLY A 312 -22.34 13.13 -1.49
N ILE A 313 -22.61 12.02 -2.20
CA ILE A 313 -23.89 11.29 -2.12
C ILE A 313 -24.02 10.59 -0.74
N PHE A 314 -22.91 10.12 -0.17
CA PHE A 314 -22.89 9.35 1.06
C PHE A 314 -22.53 10.18 2.30
N ARG A 315 -21.84 11.31 2.10
CA ARG A 315 -21.30 12.15 3.17
C ARG A 315 -21.76 13.60 2.98
N GLN A 316 -22.27 14.20 4.07
CA GLN A 316 -22.75 15.58 4.03
C GLN A 316 -21.66 16.58 4.44
N GLU A 317 -20.79 16.18 5.35
CA GLU A 317 -19.79 17.09 5.91
C GLU A 317 -18.65 17.34 4.91
N GLN A 318 -18.34 18.61 4.66
CA GLN A 318 -17.31 19.04 3.72
C GLN A 318 -15.91 18.50 4.09
N ARG A 319 -15.59 18.46 5.39
CA ARG A 319 -14.31 17.95 5.88
C ARG A 319 -14.16 16.46 5.59
N GLU A 320 -15.20 15.65 5.83
CA GLU A 320 -15.20 14.23 5.49
C GLU A 320 -15.04 13.99 3.98
N LYS A 321 -15.73 14.76 3.14
CA LYS A 321 -15.62 14.67 1.68
C LYS A 321 -14.18 14.89 1.21
N TRP A 322 -13.55 15.98 1.66
CA TRP A 322 -12.18 16.28 1.27
C TRP A 322 -11.18 15.27 1.82
N TYR A 323 -11.32 14.90 3.10
CA TYR A 323 -10.43 13.93 3.72
C TYR A 323 -10.48 12.58 2.98
N TYR A 324 -11.69 12.09 2.68
CA TYR A 324 -11.87 10.85 1.93
C TYR A 324 -11.28 10.95 0.53
N THR A 325 -11.62 12.00 -0.21
CA THR A 325 -11.13 12.23 -1.58
C THR A 325 -9.61 12.28 -1.63
N LEU A 326 -8.97 13.01 -0.73
CA LEU A 326 -7.52 13.16 -0.69
C LEU A 326 -6.82 11.86 -0.28
N LEU A 327 -7.35 11.13 0.70
CA LEU A 327 -6.80 9.82 1.06
C LEU A 327 -6.89 8.82 -0.08
N MET A 328 -8.03 8.77 -0.78
CA MET A 328 -8.19 7.92 -1.97
C MET A 328 -7.33 8.38 -3.17
N SER A 329 -6.75 9.56 -3.12
CA SER A 329 -5.85 10.08 -4.16
C SER A 329 -4.39 9.71 -3.94
N THR A 330 -4.04 9.11 -2.80
CA THR A 330 -2.69 8.56 -2.56
C THR A 330 -2.42 7.39 -3.50
N GLY A 331 -1.18 7.16 -3.86
CA GLY A 331 -0.82 5.99 -4.69
C GLY A 331 0.68 5.77 -4.64
N LEU A 332 1.09 4.62 -4.14
CA LEU A 332 2.50 4.27 -3.99
C LEU A 332 2.77 2.84 -4.48
N THR A 333 2.04 1.84 -3.96
CA THR A 333 2.36 0.43 -4.12
C THR A 333 2.18 -0.07 -5.56
N PHE A 334 0.95 -0.07 -6.05
CA PHE A 334 0.65 -0.58 -7.40
C PHE A 334 1.13 0.34 -8.53
N GLY A 335 1.27 1.64 -8.28
CA GLY A 335 1.86 2.56 -9.23
C GLY A 335 3.32 2.20 -9.55
N THR A 336 4.09 1.82 -8.54
CA THR A 336 5.48 1.36 -8.71
C THR A 336 5.56 0.07 -9.52
N ILE A 337 4.61 -0.87 -9.32
CA ILE A 337 4.57 -2.15 -10.01
C ILE A 337 4.20 -1.96 -11.48
N SER A 338 3.19 -1.16 -11.77
CA SER A 338 2.80 -0.85 -13.14
C SER A 338 3.92 -0.14 -13.90
N ALA A 339 4.67 0.74 -13.23
CA ALA A 339 5.84 1.39 -13.81
C ALA A 339 6.97 0.40 -14.08
N LEU A 340 7.25 -0.52 -13.14
CA LEU A 340 8.23 -1.59 -13.33
C LEU A 340 7.83 -2.54 -14.47
N TYR A 341 6.53 -2.88 -14.56
CA TYR A 341 6.03 -3.69 -15.67
C TYR A 341 6.26 -3.00 -17.01
N GLY A 342 5.94 -1.71 -17.12
CA GLY A 342 6.21 -0.92 -18.32
C GLY A 342 7.69 -0.92 -18.69
N TYR A 343 8.58 -0.73 -17.72
CA TYR A 343 10.03 -0.75 -17.94
C TYR A 343 10.57 -2.11 -18.40
N SER A 344 9.99 -3.21 -17.91
CA SER A 344 10.45 -4.56 -18.24
C SER A 344 9.92 -5.10 -19.58
N HIS A 345 8.90 -4.45 -20.19
CA HIS A 345 8.23 -4.88 -21.41
C HIS A 345 8.22 -3.82 -22.51
N ALA A 346 8.94 -2.70 -22.31
CA ALA A 346 9.23 -1.70 -23.32
C ALA A 346 10.51 -2.05 -24.07
#